data_4cfd41e154b93b00cc02f67d3a437eeb
#
_entry.id   4cfd41e154b93b00cc02f67d3a437eeb
#
_cell.length_a   1.000
_cell.length_b   1.000
_cell.length_c   1.000
_cell.angle_alpha   90.00
_cell.angle_beta   90.00
_cell.angle_gamma   90.00
#
_symmetry.space_group_name_H-M   'P 1'
#
loop_
_entity.id
_entity.type
_entity.pdbx_description
1 polymer ?
#
loop_
_entity_poly.entity_id
_entity_poly.type
_entity_poly.pdbx_seq_one_letter_code
_entity_poly.pdbx_strand_id
1 'polypeptide(L)'
;MTIHDTLTHRRYSKTDRWLIAAQNGITTIFGRPNGTPRPDPAEGFDESELDEAERDQSARLMRVNHVGEVCAQALYQGQAATTHNLQLQQTLAHAAAEENDHLIWCDRRLQALDGRKSLLNPLWYTGAFVIGAIAGLAGDRWSLGFLKETEEQVEGHLDSHLGRLPAKD
;
A
#
# COMPACT_ATOMS: atom_id res chain seq x y z
N MET A 1 21.86 1.40 -28.61
CA MET A 1 20.45 1.83 -28.59
C MET A 1 19.68 0.65 -28.02
N THR A 2 19.53 0.63 -26.70
CA THR A 2 19.02 -0.50 -25.91
C THR A 2 17.50 -0.37 -25.78
N ILE A 3 16.79 -1.50 -25.77
CA ILE A 3 15.32 -1.63 -25.69
C ILE A 3 14.73 -0.88 -24.46
N HIS A 4 15.56 -0.52 -23.50
CA HIS A 4 15.17 0.22 -22.29
C HIS A 4 14.79 1.70 -22.55
N ASP A 5 15.26 2.29 -23.66
CA ASP A 5 15.06 3.72 -23.93
C ASP A 5 13.71 4.06 -24.59
N THR A 6 12.97 3.03 -25.05
CA THR A 6 11.71 3.22 -25.78
C THR A 6 10.46 3.23 -24.89
N LEU A 7 10.57 2.85 -23.62
CA LEU A 7 9.41 2.78 -22.70
C LEU A 7 9.15 4.07 -21.93
N THR A 8 10.08 5.02 -21.92
CA THR A 8 10.02 6.23 -21.09
C THR A 8 9.17 7.37 -21.66
N HIS A 9 8.59 7.24 -22.88
CA HIS A 9 7.85 8.32 -23.54
C HIS A 9 6.40 8.01 -23.92
N ARG A 10 5.80 6.96 -23.36
CA ARG A 10 4.38 6.67 -23.66
C ARG A 10 3.48 7.70 -22.95
N ARG A 11 2.90 8.61 -23.74
CA ARG A 11 1.90 9.56 -23.24
C ARG A 11 0.55 8.84 -23.12
N TYR A 12 0.14 8.55 -21.92
CA TYR A 12 -1.17 7.98 -21.65
C TYR A 12 -2.28 9.01 -21.83
N SER A 13 -3.37 8.61 -22.49
CA SER A 13 -4.60 9.40 -22.56
C SER A 13 -5.28 9.48 -21.19
N LYS A 14 -6.24 10.38 -21.04
CA LYS A 14 -7.06 10.43 -19.80
C LYS A 14 -7.76 9.10 -19.54
N THR A 15 -8.26 8.45 -20.58
CA THR A 15 -8.92 7.15 -20.50
C THR A 15 -7.96 6.05 -20.03
N ASP A 16 -6.73 6.00 -20.58
CA ASP A 16 -5.70 5.05 -20.14
C ASP A 16 -5.40 5.21 -18.66
N ARG A 17 -5.27 6.44 -18.18
CA ARG A 17 -5.00 6.72 -16.75
C ARG A 17 -6.11 6.19 -15.85
N TRP A 18 -7.37 6.36 -16.22
CA TRP A 18 -8.49 5.81 -15.46
C TRP A 18 -8.56 4.29 -15.51
N LEU A 19 -8.27 3.68 -16.65
CA LEU A 19 -8.19 2.22 -16.78
C LEU A 19 -7.06 1.65 -15.93
N ILE A 20 -5.89 2.29 -15.93
CA ILE A 20 -4.75 1.91 -15.08
C ILE A 20 -5.13 2.05 -13.59
N ALA A 21 -5.77 3.14 -13.20
CA ALA A 21 -6.22 3.33 -11.82
C ALA A 21 -7.23 2.25 -11.39
N ALA A 22 -8.20 1.92 -12.24
CA ALA A 22 -9.16 0.87 -11.98
C ALA A 22 -8.49 -0.51 -11.87
N GLN A 23 -7.57 -0.84 -12.78
CA GLN A 23 -6.80 -2.09 -12.73
C GLN A 23 -5.98 -2.17 -11.45
N ASN A 24 -5.27 -1.11 -11.09
CA ASN A 24 -4.49 -1.05 -9.85
C ASN A 24 -5.38 -1.26 -8.62
N GLY A 25 -6.55 -0.64 -8.58
CA GLY A 25 -7.52 -0.82 -7.51
C GLY A 25 -7.97 -2.28 -7.36
N ILE A 26 -8.33 -2.93 -8.46
CA ILE A 26 -8.72 -4.34 -8.46
C ILE A 26 -7.56 -5.21 -7.97
N THR A 27 -6.34 -4.94 -8.42
CA THR A 27 -5.13 -5.68 -8.00
C THR A 27 -4.84 -5.49 -6.52
N THR A 28 -4.92 -4.26 -6.01
CA THR A 28 -4.70 -3.93 -4.59
C THR A 28 -5.71 -4.62 -3.68
N ILE A 29 -6.99 -4.64 -4.04
CA ILE A 29 -8.07 -5.15 -3.20
C ILE A 29 -8.17 -6.68 -3.27
N PHE A 30 -8.17 -7.24 -4.47
CA PHE A 30 -8.51 -8.64 -4.74
C PHE A 30 -7.36 -9.48 -5.28
N GLY A 31 -6.32 -8.83 -5.79
CA GLY A 31 -5.20 -9.48 -6.44
C GLY A 31 -4.01 -9.75 -5.52
N ARG A 32 -2.90 -10.06 -6.19
CA ARG A 32 -1.57 -10.07 -5.59
C ARG A 32 -0.75 -9.05 -6.37
N PRO A 33 -0.41 -7.89 -5.78
CA PRO A 33 0.43 -6.92 -6.44
C PRO A 33 1.82 -7.52 -6.72
N ASN A 34 2.49 -6.99 -7.73
CA ASN A 34 3.88 -7.34 -7.99
C ASN A 34 4.76 -6.58 -7.00
N GLY A 35 5.49 -7.31 -6.17
CA GLY A 35 6.49 -6.75 -5.27
C GLY A 35 7.76 -6.34 -6.01
N THR A 36 8.60 -5.59 -5.31
CA THR A 36 9.97 -5.29 -5.73
C THR A 36 10.90 -6.45 -5.35
N PRO A 37 12.20 -6.42 -5.72
CA PRO A 37 13.16 -7.42 -5.26
C PRO A 37 13.57 -7.28 -3.77
N ARG A 38 12.90 -6.45 -2.97
CA ARG A 38 13.19 -6.33 -1.53
C ARG A 38 12.90 -7.64 -0.81
N PRO A 39 13.82 -8.13 0.02
CA PRO A 39 13.58 -9.31 0.82
C PRO A 39 12.47 -9.07 1.84
N ASP A 40 11.72 -10.12 2.16
CA ASP A 40 10.75 -10.08 3.25
C ASP A 40 11.49 -9.88 4.58
N PRO A 41 11.16 -8.87 5.41
CA PRO A 41 11.81 -8.66 6.70
C PRO A 41 11.72 -9.84 7.66
N ALA A 42 10.71 -10.70 7.48
CA ALA A 42 10.53 -11.92 8.28
C ALA A 42 11.30 -13.12 7.72
N GLU A 43 11.98 -12.97 6.57
CA GLU A 43 12.74 -14.08 5.99
C GLU A 43 13.89 -14.51 6.90
N GLY A 44 13.94 -15.80 7.23
CA GLY A 44 14.97 -16.38 8.11
C GLY A 44 14.63 -16.37 9.60
N PHE A 45 13.48 -15.85 10.00
CA PHE A 45 12.95 -16.03 11.35
C PHE A 45 12.03 -17.22 11.42
N ASP A 46 12.18 -18.02 12.46
CA ASP A 46 11.28 -19.14 12.74
C ASP A 46 9.91 -18.62 13.21
N GLU A 47 8.85 -19.31 12.82
CA GLU A 47 7.50 -19.01 13.32
C GLU A 47 7.42 -19.25 14.83
N SER A 48 6.92 -18.25 15.56
CA SER A 48 6.73 -18.34 17.00
C SER A 48 5.57 -19.30 17.34
N GLU A 49 5.73 -20.10 18.40
CA GLU A 49 4.65 -20.91 18.94
C GLU A 49 3.67 -20.03 19.74
N LEU A 50 2.72 -19.42 19.01
CA LEU A 50 1.64 -18.63 19.60
C LEU A 50 0.49 -19.55 20.04
N ASP A 51 -0.09 -19.26 21.19
CA ASP A 51 -1.37 -19.85 21.55
C ASP A 51 -2.53 -19.24 20.72
N GLU A 52 -3.75 -19.76 20.87
CA GLU A 52 -4.90 -19.32 20.07
C GLU A 52 -5.23 -17.84 20.30
N ALA A 53 -5.16 -17.35 21.54
CA ALA A 53 -5.46 -15.95 21.87
C ALA A 53 -4.38 -15.01 21.37
N GLU A 54 -3.11 -15.37 21.50
CA GLU A 54 -1.95 -14.65 20.97
C GLU A 54 -2.05 -14.54 19.45
N ARG A 55 -2.33 -15.65 18.76
CA ARG A 55 -2.49 -15.69 17.30
C ARG A 55 -3.65 -14.83 16.82
N ASP A 56 -4.81 -14.88 17.48
CA ASP A 56 -5.96 -14.06 17.12
C ASP A 56 -5.67 -12.55 17.35
N GLN A 57 -4.95 -12.20 18.41
CA GLN A 57 -4.50 -10.82 18.65
C GLN A 57 -3.57 -10.34 17.56
N SER A 58 -2.54 -11.10 17.22
CA SER A 58 -1.60 -10.77 16.12
C SER A 58 -2.32 -10.64 14.78
N ALA A 59 -3.25 -11.55 14.48
CA ALA A 59 -4.04 -11.50 13.26
C ALA A 59 -4.94 -10.26 13.17
N ARG A 60 -5.49 -9.80 14.30
CA ARG A 60 -6.28 -8.55 14.34
C ARG A 60 -5.42 -7.32 14.06
N LEU A 61 -4.25 -7.22 14.70
CA LEU A 61 -3.31 -6.12 14.50
C LEU A 61 -2.80 -6.11 13.05
N MET A 62 -2.40 -7.27 12.54
CA MET A 62 -1.93 -7.39 11.15
C MET A 62 -3.04 -7.07 10.13
N ARG A 63 -4.30 -7.38 10.42
CA ARG A 63 -5.42 -6.97 9.56
C ARG A 63 -5.57 -5.46 9.50
N VAL A 64 -5.34 -4.75 10.60
CA VAL A 64 -5.37 -3.28 10.63
C VAL A 64 -4.20 -2.73 9.82
N ASN A 65 -2.98 -3.28 9.98
CA ASN A 65 -1.83 -2.89 9.17
C ASN A 65 -2.13 -3.07 7.68
N HIS A 66 -2.62 -4.25 7.28
CA HIS A 66 -2.99 -4.50 5.88
C HIS A 66 -4.03 -3.49 5.34
N VAL A 67 -4.99 -3.04 6.15
CA VAL A 67 -5.92 -1.97 5.76
C VAL A 67 -5.19 -0.64 5.56
N GLY A 68 -4.22 -0.33 6.42
CA GLY A 68 -3.35 0.84 6.29
C GLY A 68 -2.63 0.86 4.94
N GLU A 69 -2.00 -0.25 4.55
CA GLU A 69 -1.30 -0.38 3.26
C GLU A 69 -2.27 -0.25 2.06
N VAL A 70 -3.48 -0.81 2.17
CA VAL A 70 -4.53 -0.61 1.16
C VAL A 70 -4.91 0.86 1.02
N CYS A 71 -5.01 1.59 2.13
CA CYS A 71 -5.32 3.02 2.13
C CYS A 71 -4.16 3.86 1.55
N ALA A 72 -2.90 3.58 1.95
CA ALA A 72 -1.72 4.28 1.44
C ALA A 72 -1.61 4.10 -0.07
N GLN A 73 -1.74 2.87 -0.55
CA GLN A 73 -1.76 2.53 -1.97
C GLN A 73 -2.84 3.31 -2.73
N ALA A 74 -4.06 3.35 -2.19
CA ALA A 74 -5.18 4.07 -2.78
C ALA A 74 -4.95 5.59 -2.82
N LEU A 75 -4.39 6.17 -1.75
CA LEU A 75 -4.02 7.59 -1.68
C LEU A 75 -3.03 7.95 -2.80
N TYR A 76 -1.95 7.20 -2.94
CA TYR A 76 -0.92 7.46 -3.96
C TYR A 76 -1.46 7.31 -5.37
N GLN A 77 -2.29 6.29 -5.61
CA GLN A 77 -2.94 6.07 -6.90
C GLN A 77 -3.94 7.21 -7.23
N GLY A 78 -4.71 7.69 -6.27
CA GLY A 78 -5.61 8.82 -6.42
C GLY A 78 -4.88 10.12 -6.77
N GLN A 79 -3.80 10.42 -6.05
CA GLN A 79 -2.92 11.55 -6.32
C GLN A 79 -2.31 11.46 -7.73
N ALA A 80 -1.75 10.30 -8.09
CA ALA A 80 -1.14 10.06 -9.40
C ALA A 80 -2.15 10.17 -10.55
N ALA A 81 -3.40 9.77 -10.33
CA ALA A 81 -4.46 9.88 -11.34
C ALA A 81 -4.81 11.32 -11.69
N THR A 82 -4.67 12.25 -10.76
CA THR A 82 -5.15 13.63 -10.90
C THR A 82 -4.05 14.67 -11.09
N THR A 83 -2.81 14.43 -10.59
CA THR A 83 -1.70 15.35 -10.84
C THR A 83 -1.26 15.38 -12.30
N HIS A 84 -0.82 16.54 -12.76
CA HIS A 84 -0.25 16.74 -14.11
C HIS A 84 1.28 16.82 -14.09
N ASN A 85 1.89 16.87 -12.91
CA ASN A 85 3.33 16.93 -12.74
C ASN A 85 3.93 15.53 -12.91
N LEU A 86 4.72 15.33 -13.97
CA LEU A 86 5.34 14.05 -14.30
C LEU A 86 6.32 13.57 -13.23
N GLN A 87 7.06 14.50 -12.61
CA GLN A 87 8.00 14.15 -11.55
C GLN A 87 7.25 13.65 -10.30
N LEU A 88 6.17 14.34 -9.94
CA LEU A 88 5.32 13.92 -8.83
C LEU A 88 4.66 12.57 -9.13
N GLN A 89 4.20 12.31 -10.36
CA GLN A 89 3.69 10.99 -10.75
C GLN A 89 4.72 9.89 -10.56
N GLN A 90 6.00 10.14 -10.89
CA GLN A 90 7.09 9.17 -10.68
C GLN A 90 7.34 8.92 -9.19
N THR A 91 7.34 9.96 -8.37
CA THR A 91 7.47 9.83 -6.91
C THR A 91 6.34 9.00 -6.31
N LEU A 92 5.09 9.29 -6.68
CA LEU A 92 3.92 8.55 -6.22
C LEU A 92 3.91 7.09 -6.71
N ALA A 93 4.37 6.85 -7.96
CA ALA A 93 4.50 5.50 -8.48
C ALA A 93 5.58 4.70 -7.75
N HIS A 94 6.67 5.35 -7.32
CA HIS A 94 7.71 4.72 -6.52
C HIS A 94 7.18 4.35 -5.13
N ALA A 95 6.57 5.29 -4.42
CA ALA A 95 5.93 5.03 -3.13
C ALA A 95 4.89 3.90 -3.24
N ALA A 96 4.02 3.93 -4.25
CA ALA A 96 3.06 2.86 -4.49
C ALA A 96 3.72 1.49 -4.77
N ALA A 97 4.91 1.44 -5.36
CA ALA A 97 5.64 0.18 -5.56
C ALA A 97 6.20 -0.37 -4.24
N GLU A 98 6.63 0.51 -3.33
CA GLU A 98 7.06 0.11 -1.98
C GLU A 98 5.90 -0.42 -1.15
N GLU A 99 4.72 0.20 -1.24
CA GLU A 99 3.51 -0.29 -0.56
C GLU A 99 3.05 -1.66 -1.07
N ASN A 100 3.37 -2.03 -2.32
CA ASN A 100 3.11 -3.39 -2.79
C ASN A 100 3.89 -4.44 -2.00
N ASP A 101 5.13 -4.16 -1.60
CA ASP A 101 5.91 -5.06 -0.76
C ASP A 101 5.27 -5.22 0.62
N HIS A 102 4.87 -4.10 1.23
CA HIS A 102 4.20 -4.09 2.53
C HIS A 102 2.88 -4.88 2.49
N LEU A 103 2.07 -4.68 1.44
CA LEU A 103 0.85 -5.46 1.22
C LEU A 103 1.11 -6.97 1.14
N ILE A 104 2.17 -7.37 0.41
CA ILE A 104 2.55 -8.78 0.26
C ILE A 104 2.98 -9.35 1.61
N TRP A 105 3.81 -8.64 2.37
CA TRP A 105 4.28 -9.09 3.68
C TRP A 105 3.13 -9.19 4.69
N CYS A 106 2.26 -8.19 4.75
CA CYS A 106 1.06 -8.23 5.58
C CYS A 106 0.13 -9.40 5.21
N ASP A 107 -0.04 -9.68 3.91
CA ASP A 107 -0.88 -10.80 3.44
C ASP A 107 -0.28 -12.14 3.83
N ARG A 108 1.04 -12.32 3.67
CA ARG A 108 1.75 -13.53 4.11
C ARG A 108 1.61 -13.75 5.62
N ARG A 109 1.84 -12.68 6.40
CA ARG A 109 1.71 -12.77 7.87
C ARG A 109 0.29 -13.10 8.28
N LEU A 110 -0.73 -12.51 7.65
CA LEU A 110 -2.13 -12.88 7.90
C LEU A 110 -2.40 -14.35 7.62
N GLN A 111 -1.85 -14.90 6.53
CA GLN A 111 -2.00 -16.32 6.19
C GLN A 111 -1.31 -17.23 7.21
N ALA A 112 -0.10 -16.90 7.66
CA ALA A 112 0.62 -17.62 8.70
C ALA A 112 -0.13 -17.65 10.04
N LEU A 113 -0.88 -16.59 10.33
CA LEU A 113 -1.71 -16.45 11.53
C LEU A 113 -3.14 -17.04 11.39
N ASP A 114 -3.45 -17.74 10.29
CA ASP A 114 -4.82 -18.18 9.94
C ASP A 114 -5.84 -17.01 9.92
N GLY A 115 -5.34 -15.79 9.71
CA GLY A 115 -6.11 -14.58 9.66
C GLY A 115 -6.71 -14.31 8.27
N ARG A 116 -7.51 -13.25 8.16
CA ARG A 116 -8.13 -12.85 6.89
C ARG A 116 -8.04 -11.35 6.69
N LYS A 117 -7.98 -10.92 5.43
CA LYS A 117 -8.10 -9.52 5.02
C LYS A 117 -9.45 -8.92 5.44
N SER A 118 -9.50 -7.60 5.56
CA SER A 118 -10.75 -6.89 5.83
C SER A 118 -11.72 -7.02 4.65
N LEU A 119 -12.96 -7.39 4.93
CA LEU A 119 -14.04 -7.39 3.93
C LEU A 119 -14.43 -5.97 3.50
N LEU A 120 -14.04 -4.96 4.28
CA LEU A 120 -14.29 -3.55 3.99
C LEU A 120 -13.17 -2.91 3.15
N ASN A 121 -12.16 -3.66 2.69
CA ASN A 121 -11.09 -3.13 1.84
C ASN A 121 -11.60 -2.34 0.63
N PRO A 122 -12.68 -2.76 -0.08
CA PRO A 122 -13.21 -1.93 -1.17
C PRO A 122 -13.69 -0.55 -0.73
N LEU A 123 -14.28 -0.45 0.46
CA LEU A 123 -14.74 0.82 1.03
C LEU A 123 -13.56 1.70 1.44
N TRP A 124 -12.59 1.13 2.16
CA TRP A 124 -11.37 1.82 2.59
C TRP A 124 -10.57 2.32 1.39
N TYR A 125 -10.36 1.45 0.41
CA TYR A 125 -9.67 1.83 -0.83
C TYR A 125 -10.37 3.00 -1.53
N THR A 126 -11.69 2.90 -1.73
CA THR A 126 -12.46 3.92 -2.45
C THR A 126 -12.38 5.27 -1.72
N GLY A 127 -12.56 5.29 -0.40
CA GLY A 127 -12.47 6.51 0.41
C GLY A 127 -11.08 7.15 0.33
N ALA A 128 -10.03 6.36 0.53
CA ALA A 128 -8.66 6.83 0.46
C ALA A 128 -8.28 7.32 -0.96
N PHE A 129 -8.71 6.62 -2.01
CA PHE A 129 -8.50 7.04 -3.40
C PHE A 129 -9.13 8.42 -3.69
N VAL A 130 -10.36 8.64 -3.23
CA VAL A 130 -11.04 9.95 -3.40
C VAL A 130 -10.28 11.05 -2.68
N ILE A 131 -9.82 10.81 -1.45
CA ILE A 131 -9.01 11.77 -0.68
C ILE A 131 -7.70 12.06 -1.44
N GLY A 132 -7.00 11.05 -1.92
CA GLY A 132 -5.80 11.19 -2.73
C GLY A 132 -6.05 11.98 -4.01
N ALA A 133 -7.15 11.69 -4.72
CA ALA A 133 -7.53 12.43 -5.92
C ALA A 133 -7.78 13.92 -5.65
N ILE A 134 -8.42 14.25 -4.54
CA ILE A 134 -8.63 15.65 -4.11
C ILE A 134 -7.29 16.32 -3.81
N ALA A 135 -6.38 15.64 -3.09
CA ALA A 135 -5.05 16.16 -2.78
C ALA A 135 -4.23 16.44 -4.05
N GLY A 136 -4.28 15.53 -5.03
CA GLY A 136 -3.62 15.71 -6.33
C GLY A 136 -4.21 16.88 -7.14
N LEU A 137 -5.52 17.11 -7.07
CA LEU A 137 -6.18 18.26 -7.69
C LEU A 137 -5.86 19.58 -6.99
N ALA A 138 -5.62 19.55 -5.67
CA ALA A 138 -5.24 20.74 -4.90
C ALA A 138 -3.83 21.25 -5.23
N GLY A 139 -3.02 20.45 -5.94
CA GLY A 139 -1.72 20.82 -6.47
C GLY A 139 -0.56 20.12 -5.75
N ASP A 140 0.62 20.20 -6.37
CA ASP A 140 1.80 19.40 -6.00
C ASP A 140 2.23 19.58 -4.54
N ARG A 141 2.14 20.81 -4.04
CA ARG A 141 2.54 21.14 -2.66
C ARG A 141 1.67 20.42 -1.64
N TRP A 142 0.35 20.37 -1.87
CA TRP A 142 -0.60 19.64 -1.04
C TRP A 142 -0.41 18.14 -1.17
N SER A 143 -0.20 17.68 -2.40
CA SER A 143 0.02 16.26 -2.68
C SER A 143 1.27 15.72 -1.98
N LEU A 144 2.39 16.43 -2.03
CA LEU A 144 3.63 16.06 -1.31
C LEU A 144 3.47 16.14 0.21
N GLY A 145 2.76 17.14 0.71
CA GLY A 145 2.44 17.25 2.14
C GLY A 145 1.60 16.06 2.62
N PHE A 146 0.64 15.64 1.81
CA PHE A 146 -0.21 14.48 2.10
C PHE A 146 0.58 13.17 2.09
N LEU A 147 1.47 12.97 1.11
CA LEU A 147 2.37 11.82 1.05
C LEU A 147 3.18 11.70 2.33
N LYS A 148 3.89 12.76 2.71
CA LYS A 148 4.72 12.80 3.92
C LYS A 148 3.91 12.50 5.19
N GLU A 149 2.76 13.16 5.34
CA GLU A 149 1.88 12.95 6.51
C GLU A 149 1.37 11.51 6.59
N THR A 150 1.05 10.90 5.44
CA THR A 150 0.61 9.49 5.39
C THR A 150 1.72 8.56 5.90
N GLU A 151 2.96 8.75 5.47
CA GLU A 151 4.11 7.94 5.89
C GLU A 151 4.36 8.11 7.40
N GLU A 152 4.36 9.34 7.92
CA GLU A 152 4.53 9.62 9.36
C GLU A 152 3.42 8.98 10.22
N GLN A 153 2.17 8.98 9.74
CA GLN A 153 1.06 8.34 10.45
C GLN A 153 1.14 6.82 10.40
N VAL A 154 1.53 6.23 9.29
CA VAL A 154 1.73 4.78 9.17
C VAL A 154 2.85 4.33 10.11
N GLU A 155 4.00 4.99 10.13
CA GLU A 155 5.10 4.69 11.03
C GLU A 155 4.67 4.75 12.51
N GLY A 156 4.03 5.84 12.93
CA GLY A 156 3.54 5.98 14.29
C GLY A 156 2.47 4.95 14.66
N HIS A 157 1.66 4.51 13.70
CA HIS A 157 0.67 3.46 13.88
C HIS A 157 1.32 2.10 14.10
N LEU A 158 2.31 1.74 13.28
CA LEU A 158 3.08 0.51 13.40
C LEU A 158 3.81 0.45 14.75
N ASP A 159 4.46 1.53 15.17
CA ASP A 159 5.10 1.63 16.49
C ASP A 159 4.11 1.36 17.62
N SER A 160 2.89 1.88 17.52
CA SER A 160 1.84 1.65 18.52
C SER A 160 1.42 0.18 18.60
N HIS A 161 1.58 -0.59 17.53
CA HIS A 161 1.28 -2.02 17.49
C HIS A 161 2.35 -2.87 18.15
N LEU A 162 3.64 -2.48 18.08
CA LEU A 162 4.74 -3.23 18.69
C LEU A 162 4.51 -3.48 20.19
N GLY A 163 4.01 -2.48 20.91
CA GLY A 163 3.68 -2.61 22.34
C GLY A 163 2.42 -3.44 22.63
N ARG A 164 1.68 -3.85 21.61
CA ARG A 164 0.43 -4.62 21.71
C ARG A 164 0.55 -6.05 21.19
N LEU A 165 1.63 -6.34 20.48
CA LEU A 165 1.91 -7.70 20.02
C LEU A 165 2.20 -8.61 21.24
N PRO A 166 1.87 -9.91 21.14
CA PRO A 166 2.36 -10.91 22.11
C PRO A 166 3.89 -10.88 22.17
N ALA A 167 4.44 -11.12 23.37
CA ALA A 167 5.90 -11.03 23.58
C ALA A 167 6.71 -12.05 22.75
N LYS A 168 6.04 -13.04 22.18
CA LYS A 168 6.65 -14.08 21.34
C LYS A 168 6.55 -13.79 19.84
N ASP A 169 5.76 -12.79 19.38
CA ASP A 169 5.49 -12.50 17.98
C ASP A 169 6.46 -11.48 17.35
#